data_3e4ff8daa563314b770a61198f708853
#
_entry.id   3e4ff8daa563314b770a61198f708853
#
_cell.length_a   1.000
_cell.length_b   1.000
_cell.length_c   1.000
_cell.angle_alpha   90.00
_cell.angle_beta   90.00
_cell.angle_gamma   90.00
#
_symmetry.space_group_name_H-M   'P 1'
#
loop_
_entity.id
_entity.type
_entity.pdbx_description
1 polymer ?
#
loop_
_entity_poly.entity_id
_entity_poly.type
_entity_poly.pdbx_seq_one_letter_code
_entity_poly.pdbx_strand_id
1 'polypeptide(L)'
;YGDNGNILMLKYVAEKLGAHVTVDIVSLKDRFDPDDYDIAFFGGGQDYEQTIVSEDLPDKKEDLERFIDDDGVVLAICGGFQLLGQYYIEASGKRIEGLGIMGHYTLNQVNNRYIGDIKIHNEEFNETYYGFENHQGRTFLAEDEKPLGKVVYGNGNNKEDGCEGVHYKNVFGSYFHGPILSRNANLAYRLVTTALK
;
A
#
# COMPACT_ATOMS: atom_id res chain seq x y z
N TYR A 1 1.69 -6.39 11.44
CA TYR A 1 2.33 -5.20 12.04
C TYR A 1 1.34 -4.10 12.44
N GLY A 2 0.27 -4.41 13.17
CA GLY A 2 -0.65 -3.39 13.67
C GLY A 2 -1.52 -2.73 12.60
N ASP A 3 -1.49 -3.21 11.37
CA ASP A 3 -2.23 -2.65 10.24
C ASP A 3 -3.76 -2.84 10.35
N ASN A 4 -4.22 -3.71 11.25
CA ASN A 4 -5.65 -3.88 11.54
C ASN A 4 -6.37 -2.56 11.88
N GLY A 5 -5.66 -1.56 12.37
CA GLY A 5 -6.22 -0.23 12.57
C GLY A 5 -6.70 0.44 11.29
N ASN A 6 -6.10 0.11 10.13
CA ASN A 6 -6.59 0.57 8.83
C ASN A 6 -7.94 -0.06 8.50
N ILE A 7 -8.09 -1.37 8.71
CA ILE A 7 -9.36 -2.09 8.49
C ILE A 7 -10.45 -1.54 9.41
N LEU A 8 -10.14 -1.34 10.68
CA LEU A 8 -11.08 -0.77 11.65
C LEU A 8 -11.52 0.64 11.26
N MET A 9 -10.60 1.46 10.74
CA MET A 9 -10.92 2.81 10.31
C MET A 9 -11.76 2.82 9.03
N LEU A 10 -11.46 1.98 8.05
CA LEU A 10 -12.29 1.80 6.85
C LEU A 10 -13.71 1.38 7.24
N LYS A 11 -13.85 0.36 8.09
CA LYS A 11 -15.13 -0.09 8.59
C LYS A 11 -15.89 1.03 9.32
N TYR A 12 -15.25 1.73 10.23
CA TYR A 12 -15.86 2.84 10.97
C TYR A 12 -16.40 3.93 10.04
N VAL A 13 -15.61 4.35 9.05
CA VAL A 13 -16.03 5.39 8.10
C VAL A 13 -17.18 4.92 7.23
N ALA A 14 -17.12 3.68 6.72
CA ALA A 14 -18.18 3.11 5.88
C ALA A 14 -19.51 2.99 6.64
N GLU A 15 -19.47 2.49 7.88
CA GLU A 15 -20.66 2.41 8.75
C GLU A 15 -21.25 3.80 9.07
N LYS A 16 -20.41 4.83 9.27
CA LYS A 16 -20.85 6.22 9.44
C LYS A 16 -21.52 6.79 8.20
N LEU A 17 -21.16 6.31 7.03
CA LEU A 17 -21.80 6.66 5.76
C LEU A 17 -23.05 5.80 5.44
N GLY A 18 -23.42 4.89 6.35
CA GLY A 18 -24.62 4.06 6.23
C GLY A 18 -24.40 2.74 5.48
N ALA A 19 -23.16 2.38 5.15
CA ALA A 19 -22.86 1.10 4.53
C ALA A 19 -22.81 -0.05 5.56
N HIS A 20 -23.18 -1.24 5.12
CA HIS A 20 -22.92 -2.47 5.86
C HIS A 20 -21.56 -3.03 5.42
N VAL A 21 -20.69 -3.34 6.36
CA VAL A 21 -19.31 -3.79 6.06
C VAL A 21 -19.11 -5.22 6.52
N THR A 22 -18.69 -6.07 5.58
CA THR A 22 -18.10 -7.38 5.85
C THR A 22 -16.59 -7.31 5.62
N VAL A 23 -15.83 -8.11 6.35
CA VAL A 23 -14.37 -8.19 6.22
C VAL A 23 -13.99 -9.65 6.10
N ASP A 24 -13.44 -10.01 4.95
CA ASP A 24 -12.92 -11.34 4.69
C ASP A 24 -11.39 -11.33 4.68
N ILE A 25 -10.80 -12.43 5.12
CA ILE A 25 -9.36 -12.62 5.07
C ILE A 25 -9.06 -13.61 3.94
N VAL A 26 -8.42 -13.13 2.89
CA VAL A 26 -7.92 -13.96 1.79
C VAL A 26 -6.52 -14.44 2.15
N SER A 27 -6.40 -15.71 2.53
CA SER A 27 -5.14 -16.34 2.92
C SER A 27 -4.44 -17.00 1.73
N LEU A 28 -3.28 -17.63 2.01
CA LEU A 28 -2.56 -18.43 1.02
C LEU A 28 -3.48 -19.53 0.46
N LYS A 29 -3.46 -19.70 -0.86
CA LYS A 29 -4.29 -20.66 -1.63
C LYS A 29 -5.78 -20.37 -1.63
N ASP A 30 -6.26 -19.34 -0.93
CA ASP A 30 -7.63 -18.91 -1.07
C ASP A 30 -7.81 -18.22 -2.43
N ARG A 31 -9.00 -18.34 -3.00
CA ARG A 31 -9.36 -17.60 -4.20
C ARG A 31 -9.70 -16.16 -3.83
N PHE A 32 -9.22 -15.22 -4.63
CA PHE A 32 -9.68 -13.84 -4.63
C PHE A 32 -10.64 -13.67 -5.81
N ASP A 33 -11.92 -13.40 -5.54
CA ASP A 33 -12.88 -13.05 -6.59
C ASP A 33 -13.11 -11.54 -6.56
N PRO A 34 -12.68 -10.81 -7.60
CA PRO A 34 -12.79 -9.35 -7.61
C PRO A 34 -14.23 -8.82 -7.53
N ASP A 35 -15.21 -9.62 -7.92
CA ASP A 35 -16.62 -9.21 -7.88
C ASP A 35 -17.22 -9.25 -6.45
N ASP A 36 -16.51 -9.84 -5.48
CA ASP A 36 -16.97 -9.98 -4.10
C ASP A 36 -16.53 -8.80 -3.21
N TYR A 37 -15.63 -7.92 -3.69
CA TYR A 37 -14.99 -6.90 -2.87
C TYR A 37 -15.05 -5.49 -3.47
N ASP A 38 -15.16 -4.49 -2.60
CA ASP A 38 -15.09 -3.07 -2.96
C ASP A 38 -13.71 -2.48 -2.62
N ILE A 39 -13.07 -3.00 -1.56
CA ILE A 39 -11.75 -2.57 -1.09
C ILE A 39 -10.88 -3.79 -0.81
N ALA A 40 -9.68 -3.81 -1.37
CA ALA A 40 -8.63 -4.77 -1.03
C ALA A 40 -7.55 -4.07 -0.19
N PHE A 41 -7.13 -4.73 0.90
CA PHE A 41 -6.09 -4.23 1.79
C PHE A 41 -4.92 -5.19 1.86
N PHE A 42 -3.72 -4.69 1.55
CA PHE A 42 -2.46 -5.40 1.68
C PHE A 42 -1.65 -4.80 2.81
N GLY A 43 -1.50 -5.53 3.91
CA GLY A 43 -0.70 -5.10 5.05
C GLY A 43 0.81 -5.25 4.83
N GLY A 44 1.58 -4.71 5.77
CA GLY A 44 3.02 -4.93 5.83
C GLY A 44 3.37 -6.31 6.37
N GLY A 45 4.59 -6.75 6.09
CA GLY A 45 5.17 -8.01 6.59
C GLY A 45 6.69 -7.91 6.67
N GLN A 46 7.33 -8.88 7.32
CA GLN A 46 8.80 -9.05 7.28
C GLN A 46 9.19 -9.83 6.02
N ASP A 47 10.50 -9.84 5.73
CA ASP A 47 11.05 -10.50 4.54
C ASP A 47 10.60 -11.97 4.39
N TYR A 48 10.48 -12.69 5.52
CA TYR A 48 10.02 -14.09 5.51
C TYR A 48 8.56 -14.22 5.08
N GLU A 49 7.68 -13.42 5.65
CA GLU A 49 6.25 -13.41 5.27
C GLU A 49 6.08 -12.93 3.83
N GLN A 50 6.85 -11.94 3.39
CA GLN A 50 6.83 -11.48 2.00
C GLN A 50 7.24 -12.57 1.02
N THR A 51 8.26 -13.37 1.37
CA THR A 51 8.67 -14.51 0.53
C THR A 51 7.53 -15.52 0.36
N ILE A 52 6.84 -15.89 1.45
CA ILE A 52 5.72 -16.85 1.39
C ILE A 52 4.56 -16.26 0.56
N VAL A 53 4.22 -15.01 0.79
CA VAL A 53 3.12 -14.34 0.07
C VAL A 53 3.46 -14.19 -1.41
N SER A 54 4.71 -13.89 -1.76
CA SER A 54 5.14 -13.73 -3.16
C SER A 54 5.04 -15.01 -3.98
N GLU A 55 5.05 -16.18 -3.34
CA GLU A 55 4.84 -17.47 -4.01
C GLU A 55 3.37 -17.74 -4.34
N ASP A 56 2.44 -17.17 -3.60
CA ASP A 56 0.99 -17.34 -3.75
C ASP A 56 0.34 -16.23 -4.61
N LEU A 57 0.87 -15.02 -4.56
CA LEU A 57 0.31 -13.87 -5.26
C LEU A 57 0.20 -14.03 -6.79
N PRO A 58 1.12 -14.72 -7.51
CA PRO A 58 0.98 -14.91 -8.95
C PRO A 58 -0.33 -15.56 -9.36
N ASP A 59 -0.87 -16.46 -8.54
CA ASP A 59 -2.15 -17.13 -8.79
C ASP A 59 -3.35 -16.19 -8.67
N LYS A 60 -3.18 -15.03 -8.01
CA LYS A 60 -4.20 -13.99 -7.81
C LYS A 60 -4.00 -12.76 -8.69
N LYS A 61 -2.92 -12.74 -9.48
CA LYS A 61 -2.51 -11.55 -10.24
C LYS A 61 -3.60 -11.08 -11.20
N GLU A 62 -4.10 -11.95 -12.05
CA GLU A 62 -5.11 -11.61 -13.07
C GLU A 62 -6.38 -11.07 -12.44
N ASP A 63 -6.85 -11.68 -11.34
CA ASP A 63 -8.02 -11.23 -10.61
C ASP A 63 -7.79 -9.88 -9.94
N LEU A 64 -6.59 -9.64 -9.41
CA LEU A 64 -6.24 -8.35 -8.81
C LEU A 64 -6.09 -7.24 -9.86
N GLU A 65 -5.50 -7.56 -11.03
CA GLU A 65 -5.45 -6.62 -12.16
C GLU A 65 -6.86 -6.25 -12.62
N ARG A 66 -7.76 -7.23 -12.76
CA ARG A 66 -9.18 -6.99 -13.09
C ARG A 66 -9.85 -6.11 -12.03
N PHE A 67 -9.64 -6.40 -10.75
CA PHE A 67 -10.18 -5.59 -9.65
C PHE A 67 -9.74 -4.11 -9.74
N ILE A 68 -8.46 -3.87 -10.03
CA ILE A 68 -7.92 -2.52 -10.19
C ILE A 68 -8.45 -1.86 -11.48
N ASP A 69 -8.60 -2.62 -12.55
CA ASP A 69 -9.09 -2.12 -13.84
C ASP A 69 -10.57 -1.75 -13.78
N ASP A 70 -11.35 -2.45 -12.97
CA ASP A 70 -12.77 -2.20 -12.69
C ASP A 70 -12.99 -1.18 -11.54
N ASP A 71 -12.00 -0.32 -11.30
CA ASP A 71 -12.03 0.78 -10.32
C ASP A 71 -12.08 0.34 -8.84
N GLY A 72 -11.77 -0.91 -8.53
CA GLY A 72 -11.62 -1.40 -7.16
C GLY A 72 -10.58 -0.62 -6.37
N VAL A 73 -10.85 -0.37 -5.09
CA VAL A 73 -9.95 0.41 -4.22
C VAL A 73 -8.92 -0.50 -3.57
N VAL A 74 -7.65 -0.15 -3.69
CA VAL A 74 -6.53 -0.89 -3.06
C VAL A 74 -5.77 0.02 -2.11
N LEU A 75 -5.59 -0.42 -0.88
CA LEU A 75 -4.63 0.17 0.07
C LEU A 75 -3.51 -0.84 0.34
N ALA A 76 -2.28 -0.50 0.01
CA ALA A 76 -1.11 -1.35 0.18
C ALA A 76 -0.06 -0.69 1.06
N ILE A 77 0.30 -1.33 2.18
CA ILE A 77 1.20 -0.77 3.18
C ILE A 77 2.52 -1.55 3.24
N CYS A 78 3.63 -0.84 3.20
CA CYS A 78 5.00 -1.35 3.39
C CYS A 78 5.29 -2.55 2.47
N GLY A 79 5.35 -3.78 3.00
CA GLY A 79 5.54 -4.99 2.21
C GLY A 79 4.48 -5.20 1.12
N GLY A 80 3.22 -4.88 1.42
CA GLY A 80 2.14 -4.92 0.44
C GLY A 80 2.37 -3.94 -0.71
N PHE A 81 2.84 -2.73 -0.42
CA PHE A 81 3.24 -1.75 -1.43
C PHE A 81 4.41 -2.27 -2.29
N GLN A 82 5.44 -2.85 -1.67
CA GLN A 82 6.58 -3.41 -2.38
C GLN A 82 6.18 -4.54 -3.35
N LEU A 83 5.29 -5.43 -2.91
CA LEU A 83 4.85 -6.59 -3.68
C LEU A 83 3.95 -6.25 -4.89
N LEU A 84 3.32 -5.09 -4.92
CA LEU A 84 2.61 -4.61 -6.11
C LEU A 84 3.55 -4.25 -7.27
N GLY A 85 4.81 -3.91 -6.96
CA GLY A 85 5.84 -3.55 -7.93
C GLY A 85 6.44 -4.75 -8.66
N GLN A 86 7.54 -4.49 -9.35
CA GLN A 86 8.24 -5.48 -10.18
C GLN A 86 9.00 -6.50 -9.33
N TYR A 87 9.79 -6.02 -8.38
CA TYR A 87 10.59 -6.87 -7.49
C TYR A 87 11.07 -6.11 -6.25
N TYR A 88 11.49 -6.89 -5.27
CA TYR A 88 12.14 -6.42 -4.06
C TYR A 88 13.46 -7.17 -3.85
N ILE A 89 14.55 -6.45 -3.58
CA ILE A 89 15.83 -7.05 -3.15
C ILE A 89 15.91 -6.99 -1.64
N GLU A 90 15.97 -8.15 -0.98
CA GLU A 90 16.12 -8.28 0.46
C GLU A 90 17.52 -7.87 0.96
N ALA A 91 17.69 -7.72 2.29
CA ALA A 91 18.99 -7.49 2.93
C ALA A 91 20.03 -8.58 2.63
N SER A 92 19.60 -9.80 2.39
CA SER A 92 20.42 -10.94 1.98
C SER A 92 20.96 -10.83 0.54
N GLY A 93 20.42 -9.90 -0.26
CA GLY A 93 20.62 -9.81 -1.69
C GLY A 93 19.71 -10.72 -2.51
N LYS A 94 18.82 -11.50 -1.87
CA LYS A 94 17.83 -12.31 -2.57
C LYS A 94 16.81 -11.42 -3.24
N ARG A 95 16.50 -11.72 -4.50
CA ARG A 95 15.41 -11.08 -5.23
C ARG A 95 14.10 -11.82 -4.99
N ILE A 96 13.08 -11.07 -4.59
CA ILE A 96 11.69 -11.52 -4.50
C ILE A 96 10.94 -10.86 -5.65
N GLU A 97 10.28 -11.66 -6.47
CA GLU A 97 9.44 -11.14 -7.55
C GLU A 97 8.16 -10.55 -6.95
N GLY A 98 7.80 -9.35 -7.42
CA GLY A 98 6.51 -8.74 -7.14
C GLY A 98 5.43 -9.22 -8.12
N LEU A 99 4.26 -8.67 -7.99
CA LEU A 99 3.15 -8.91 -8.92
C LEU A 99 3.38 -8.29 -10.30
N GLY A 100 4.22 -7.26 -10.38
CA GLY A 100 4.45 -6.52 -11.62
C GLY A 100 3.21 -5.80 -12.16
N ILE A 101 2.23 -5.52 -11.29
CA ILE A 101 1.06 -4.69 -11.62
C ILE A 101 1.49 -3.23 -11.72
N MET A 102 2.39 -2.82 -10.84
CA MET A 102 2.99 -1.49 -10.81
C MET A 102 4.42 -1.52 -11.35
N GLY A 103 4.91 -0.40 -11.86
CA GLY A 103 6.23 -0.29 -12.49
C GLY A 103 7.40 -0.17 -11.52
N HIS A 104 7.15 0.24 -10.28
CA HIS A 104 8.18 0.49 -9.28
C HIS A 104 8.93 -0.79 -8.85
N TYR A 105 10.11 -0.60 -8.31
CA TYR A 105 10.92 -1.67 -7.70
C TYR A 105 11.54 -1.18 -6.38
N THR A 106 11.95 -2.13 -5.53
CA THR A 106 12.50 -1.83 -4.22
C THR A 106 13.87 -2.48 -4.02
N LEU A 107 14.83 -1.70 -3.53
CA LEU A 107 16.16 -2.16 -3.17
C LEU A 107 16.36 -2.03 -1.65
N ASN A 108 16.84 -3.09 -1.02
CA ASN A 108 17.22 -3.01 0.39
C ASN A 108 18.57 -2.30 0.54
N GLN A 109 18.69 -1.43 1.54
CA GLN A 109 19.97 -0.87 1.96
C GLN A 109 20.33 -1.38 3.36
N VAL A 110 21.35 -2.22 3.42
CA VAL A 110 21.87 -2.77 4.67
C VAL A 110 22.30 -1.63 5.61
N ASN A 111 21.96 -1.73 6.90
CA ASN A 111 22.32 -0.80 7.95
C ASN A 111 21.78 0.65 7.79
N ASN A 112 20.81 0.87 6.97
CA ASN A 112 20.22 2.19 6.77
C ASN A 112 18.68 2.13 6.74
N ARG A 113 18.08 1.92 7.92
CA ARG A 113 16.62 1.90 8.09
C ARG A 113 16.10 3.32 8.30
N TYR A 114 15.06 3.69 7.57
CA TYR A 114 14.30 4.92 7.81
C TYR A 114 13.31 4.69 8.94
N ILE A 115 13.44 5.45 10.02
CA ILE A 115 12.56 5.39 11.19
C ILE A 115 12.28 6.82 11.63
N GLY A 116 11.03 7.17 11.74
CA GLY A 116 10.63 8.47 12.26
C GLY A 116 9.27 8.94 11.76
N ASP A 117 8.89 10.12 12.24
CA ASP A 117 7.69 10.79 11.74
C ASP A 117 7.89 11.25 10.29
N ILE A 118 6.83 11.20 9.53
CA ILE A 118 6.79 11.64 8.13
C ILE A 118 5.52 12.43 7.86
N LYS A 119 5.66 13.45 7.02
CA LYS A 119 4.57 14.28 6.53
C LYS A 119 4.72 14.45 5.02
N ILE A 120 3.63 14.23 4.30
CA ILE A 120 3.56 14.44 2.85
C ILE A 120 2.40 15.32 2.48
N HIS A 121 2.50 15.94 1.31
CA HIS A 121 1.42 16.69 0.68
C HIS A 121 1.05 16.04 -0.66
N ASN A 122 -0.22 15.68 -0.80
CA ASN A 122 -0.79 15.23 -2.06
C ASN A 122 -1.33 16.46 -2.82
N GLU A 123 -0.73 16.77 -3.96
CA GLU A 123 -1.10 17.94 -4.76
C GLU A 123 -2.44 17.74 -5.49
N GLU A 124 -2.74 16.52 -5.92
CA GLU A 124 -3.97 16.22 -6.66
C GLU A 124 -5.22 16.45 -5.82
N PHE A 125 -5.16 16.03 -4.55
CA PHE A 125 -6.27 16.17 -3.61
C PHE A 125 -6.18 17.43 -2.75
N ASN A 126 -5.05 18.13 -2.81
CA ASN A 126 -4.70 19.23 -1.90
C ASN A 126 -4.84 18.81 -0.42
N GLU A 127 -4.34 17.64 -0.11
CA GLU A 127 -4.41 17.02 1.22
C GLU A 127 -3.02 16.79 1.80
N THR A 128 -2.94 16.82 3.12
CA THR A 128 -1.71 16.51 3.85
C THR A 128 -1.91 15.25 4.66
N TYR A 129 -0.94 14.33 4.60
CA TYR A 129 -0.96 13.08 5.33
C TYR A 129 0.22 12.99 6.29
N TYR A 130 -0.04 12.39 7.45
CA TYR A 130 0.90 12.22 8.55
C TYR A 130 1.06 10.74 8.87
N GLY A 131 2.27 10.31 9.14
CA GLY A 131 2.54 8.92 9.48
C GLY A 131 3.86 8.73 10.20
N PHE A 132 4.22 7.47 10.33
CA PHE A 132 5.50 7.03 10.86
C PHE A 132 6.12 6.05 9.87
N GLU A 133 7.33 6.34 9.39
CA GLU A 133 8.06 5.46 8.50
C GLU A 133 8.95 4.51 9.29
N ASN A 134 8.97 3.24 8.92
CA ASN A 134 9.84 2.22 9.49
C ASN A 134 10.16 1.15 8.45
N HIS A 135 11.07 1.47 7.53
CA HIS A 135 11.43 0.56 6.45
C HIS A 135 12.90 0.64 6.05
N GLN A 136 13.40 -0.44 5.49
CA GLN A 136 14.76 -0.56 4.95
C GLN A 136 14.78 -0.47 3.41
N GLY A 137 13.67 -0.83 2.77
CA GLY A 137 13.52 -0.76 1.32
C GLY A 137 13.59 0.68 0.82
N ARG A 138 14.21 0.85 -0.33
CA ARG A 138 14.23 2.07 -1.13
C ARG A 138 13.44 1.80 -2.38
N THR A 139 12.27 2.40 -2.50
CA THR A 139 11.39 2.22 -3.66
C THR A 139 11.63 3.34 -4.66
N PHE A 140 11.78 2.94 -5.90
CA PHE A 140 11.95 3.81 -7.06
C PHE A 140 10.74 3.65 -7.96
N LEU A 141 9.98 4.71 -8.16
CA LEU A 141 8.81 4.73 -9.02
C LEU A 141 9.22 4.66 -10.49
N ALA A 142 8.38 4.08 -11.32
CA ALA A 142 8.53 4.16 -12.77
C ALA A 142 8.20 5.58 -13.27
N GLU A 143 8.63 5.93 -14.47
CA GLU A 143 8.52 7.28 -15.03
C GLU A 143 7.05 7.76 -15.15
N ASP A 144 6.13 6.84 -15.36
CA ASP A 144 4.68 7.09 -15.51
C ASP A 144 3.90 6.94 -14.19
N GLU A 145 4.56 6.57 -13.10
CA GLU A 145 3.93 6.45 -11.78
C GLU A 145 3.93 7.77 -11.01
N LYS A 146 2.82 8.05 -10.35
CA LYS A 146 2.69 9.19 -9.45
C LYS A 146 2.92 8.75 -8.00
N PRO A 147 3.62 9.56 -7.18
CA PRO A 147 3.68 9.31 -5.75
C PRO A 147 2.32 9.56 -5.08
N LEU A 148 2.09 8.93 -3.93
CA LEU A 148 0.97 9.30 -3.06
C LEU A 148 1.09 10.76 -2.59
N GLY A 149 2.31 11.24 -2.39
CA GLY A 149 2.56 12.65 -2.13
C GLY A 149 4.04 13.02 -2.12
N LYS A 150 4.28 14.34 -2.08
CA LYS A 150 5.61 14.92 -1.91
C LYS A 150 5.98 15.01 -0.44
N VAL A 151 7.19 14.61 -0.11
CA VAL A 151 7.71 14.67 1.26
C VAL A 151 7.90 16.12 1.69
N VAL A 152 7.22 16.51 2.77
CA VAL A 152 7.41 17.80 3.46
C VAL A 152 8.40 17.63 4.61
N TYR A 153 8.36 16.49 5.28
CA TYR A 153 9.24 16.10 6.37
C TYR A 153 9.36 14.58 6.40
N GLY A 154 10.55 14.04 6.64
CA GLY A 154 10.85 12.60 6.65
C GLY A 154 11.68 12.19 5.45
N ASN A 155 11.75 10.89 5.16
CA ASN A 155 12.58 10.34 4.09
C ASN A 155 11.80 9.90 2.85
N GLY A 156 10.60 9.32 3.03
CA GLY A 156 9.78 8.82 1.94
C GLY A 156 10.33 7.54 1.30
N ASN A 157 10.05 7.35 0.01
CA ASN A 157 10.38 6.13 -0.71
C ASN A 157 11.89 5.80 -0.71
N ASN A 158 12.74 6.79 -0.94
CA ASN A 158 14.20 6.58 -1.11
C ASN A 158 15.07 7.75 -0.65
N LYS A 159 14.48 8.83 -0.15
CA LYS A 159 15.12 10.07 0.30
C LYS A 159 15.75 10.92 -0.83
N GLU A 160 15.79 10.43 -2.05
CA GLU A 160 16.47 11.10 -3.17
C GLU A 160 15.50 11.93 -4.02
N ASP A 161 14.31 11.39 -4.29
CA ASP A 161 13.32 11.98 -5.17
C ASP A 161 12.28 12.87 -4.46
N GLY A 162 12.28 12.88 -3.11
CA GLY A 162 11.33 13.65 -2.33
C GLY A 162 9.89 13.14 -2.42
N CYS A 163 9.69 11.89 -2.82
CA CYS A 163 8.39 11.26 -3.01
C CYS A 163 8.10 10.23 -1.91
N GLU A 164 6.82 9.98 -1.66
CA GLU A 164 6.36 8.91 -0.79
C GLU A 164 5.16 8.20 -1.41
N GLY A 165 5.20 6.86 -1.30
CA GLY A 165 4.13 5.99 -1.76
C GLY A 165 3.97 5.97 -3.28
N VAL A 166 2.84 5.46 -3.71
CA VAL A 166 2.37 5.45 -5.10
C VAL A 166 0.88 5.69 -5.15
N HIS A 167 0.41 6.35 -6.18
CA HIS A 167 -1.00 6.51 -6.49
C HIS A 167 -1.23 6.22 -7.97
N TYR A 168 -2.05 5.19 -8.25
CA TYR A 168 -2.42 4.79 -9.60
C TYR A 168 -3.89 4.35 -9.60
N LYS A 169 -4.74 4.97 -10.42
CA LYS A 169 -6.19 4.75 -10.36
C LYS A 169 -6.68 4.86 -8.90
N ASN A 170 -7.30 3.82 -8.36
CA ASN A 170 -7.72 3.72 -6.97
C ASN A 170 -6.76 2.90 -6.09
N VAL A 171 -5.51 2.72 -6.54
CA VAL A 171 -4.44 2.07 -5.78
C VAL A 171 -3.64 3.10 -5.00
N PHE A 172 -3.55 2.92 -3.69
CA PHE A 172 -2.82 3.77 -2.75
C PHE A 172 -1.77 2.92 -2.03
N GLY A 173 -0.51 3.07 -2.41
CA GLY A 173 0.62 2.42 -1.77
C GLY A 173 1.38 3.39 -0.86
N SER A 174 1.86 2.94 0.30
CA SER A 174 2.58 3.81 1.24
C SER A 174 3.47 3.01 2.19
N TYR A 175 4.54 3.65 2.68
CA TYR A 175 5.35 3.16 3.80
C TYR A 175 4.82 3.59 5.18
N PHE A 176 3.70 4.31 5.22
CA PHE A 176 3.19 4.86 6.47
C PHE A 176 2.65 3.80 7.41
N HIS A 177 3.12 3.86 8.63
CA HIS A 177 2.63 3.09 9.76
C HIS A 177 1.96 3.99 10.81
N GLY A 178 1.39 3.32 11.81
CA GLY A 178 0.83 3.94 12.94
C GLY A 178 -0.68 4.13 13.07
N PRO A 179 -1.56 3.28 12.48
CA PRO A 179 -1.86 2.96 11.10
C PRO A 179 -2.18 4.24 10.29
N ILE A 180 -1.86 4.27 9.00
CA ILE A 180 -2.02 5.50 8.19
C ILE A 180 -3.43 6.11 8.28
N LEU A 181 -4.48 5.29 8.21
CA LEU A 181 -5.85 5.79 8.19
C LEU A 181 -6.32 6.33 9.54
N SER A 182 -5.78 5.85 10.65
CA SER A 182 -6.12 6.37 11.97
C SER A 182 -5.59 7.78 12.22
N ARG A 183 -4.55 8.18 11.47
CA ARG A 183 -3.98 9.53 11.51
C ARG A 183 -4.52 10.43 10.40
N ASN A 184 -5.14 9.85 9.38
CA ASN A 184 -5.59 10.56 8.18
C ASN A 184 -7.02 10.18 7.84
N ALA A 185 -7.97 10.73 8.60
CA ALA A 185 -9.40 10.47 8.40
C ALA A 185 -9.89 10.94 7.02
N ASN A 186 -9.26 11.98 6.44
CA ASN A 186 -9.51 12.44 5.08
C ASN A 186 -9.19 11.35 4.05
N LEU A 187 -8.06 10.65 4.19
CA LEU A 187 -7.71 9.54 3.30
C LEU A 187 -8.68 8.36 3.47
N ALA A 188 -9.01 7.99 4.71
CA ALA A 188 -9.99 6.94 4.98
C ALA A 188 -11.36 7.26 4.36
N TYR A 189 -11.83 8.50 4.50
CA TYR A 189 -13.07 8.97 3.88
C TYR A 189 -13.02 8.90 2.35
N ARG A 190 -11.88 9.29 1.75
CA ARG A 190 -11.66 9.21 0.30
C ARG A 190 -11.76 7.78 -0.21
N LEU A 191 -11.02 6.83 0.40
CA LEU A 191 -11.05 5.42 0.00
C LEU A 191 -12.46 4.86 0.04
N VAL A 192 -13.17 5.07 1.16
CA VAL A 192 -14.53 4.55 1.33
C VAL A 192 -15.52 5.21 0.36
N THR A 193 -15.48 6.53 0.19
CA THR A 193 -16.39 7.21 -0.75
C THR A 193 -16.11 6.87 -2.21
N THR A 194 -14.88 6.48 -2.53
CA THR A 194 -14.55 5.96 -3.86
C THR A 194 -15.15 4.58 -4.07
N ALA A 195 -15.03 3.68 -3.09
CA ALA A 195 -15.57 2.33 -3.15
C ALA A 195 -17.12 2.28 -3.15
N LEU A 196 -17.78 3.32 -2.61
CA LEU A 196 -19.26 3.39 -2.58
C LEU A 196 -19.91 4.02 -3.84
N LYS A 197 -19.12 4.37 -4.83
CA LYS A 197 -19.64 4.94 -6.11
C LYS A 197 -20.05 3.86 -7.08
#